data_d18cccdeda5d134520f2df4e46c1fc46
#
_entry.id   d18cccdeda5d134520f2df4e46c1fc46
#
_cell.length_a   1.000
_cell.length_b   1.000
_cell.length_c   1.000
_cell.angle_alpha   90.00
_cell.angle_beta   90.00
_cell.angle_gamma   90.00
#
_symmetry.space_group_name_H-M   'P 1'
#
loop_
_entity.id
_entity.type
_entity.pdbx_description
1 polymer ?
#
loop_
_entity_poly.entity_id
_entity_poly.type
_entity_poly.pdbx_seq_one_letter_code
_entity_poly.pdbx_strand_id
1 'polypeptide(L)'
;MLRYPVCVRVFLATIAVFASGCGRTEDTEMPVATPSVTVDRTDAAIGMPLEMAYRFVVAPNAPAITDDYWVFVHFLDTDGELMWTDDHPPAVPTRQWKPGQTIEYPRTMFVPKFPYVGQTRIEIGLFSPERGTRLPLTGETRGQRAYGVGTFTLRQQTDNLYVVFKDGWHETEVADENAGLEWQWSKKDATLAFRNPMRDVILYFQCDQPVQVLGAQQRVELRIGPSVIESFTLPPGPRELHKIPVSAAQLGDADTVEVAVAVDKTFVPATITQLKSSDGRELGIRVFRAYVQAK
;
A
#
# COMPACT_ATOMS: atom_id res chain seq x y z
N MET A 1 9.63 -72.99 53.82
CA MET A 1 8.96 -72.60 52.54
C MET A 1 7.80 -71.68 52.85
N LEU A 2 8.00 -70.36 52.84
CA LEU A 2 6.95 -69.34 53.04
C LEU A 2 6.63 -68.74 51.70
N ARG A 3 5.38 -68.79 51.23
CA ARG A 3 4.87 -68.16 50.05
C ARG A 3 4.20 -66.83 50.49
N TYR A 4 4.64 -65.71 49.95
CA TYR A 4 3.98 -64.41 50.08
C TYR A 4 3.09 -64.15 48.88
N PRO A 5 1.86 -63.68 49.04
CA PRO A 5 1.01 -63.31 47.93
C PRO A 5 1.33 -61.84 47.48
N VAL A 6 1.55 -61.71 46.18
CA VAL A 6 1.73 -60.32 45.52
C VAL A 6 0.35 -59.74 45.28
N CYS A 7 0.03 -58.68 46.00
CA CYS A 7 -1.13 -57.82 45.72
C CYS A 7 -0.81 -56.83 44.58
N VAL A 8 -1.36 -57.13 43.39
CA VAL A 8 -1.33 -56.16 42.28
C VAL A 8 -2.45 -55.14 42.49
N ARG A 9 -2.06 -53.92 42.84
CA ARG A 9 -2.98 -52.75 42.82
C ARG A 9 -3.02 -52.17 41.42
N VAL A 10 -4.15 -52.33 40.72
CA VAL A 10 -4.45 -51.66 39.46
C VAL A 10 -4.86 -50.22 39.80
N PHE A 11 -4.03 -49.27 39.43
CA PHE A 11 -4.37 -47.85 39.45
C PHE A 11 -5.11 -47.54 38.15
N LEU A 12 -6.44 -47.30 38.24
CA LEU A 12 -7.19 -46.69 37.14
C LEU A 12 -6.86 -45.19 37.13
N ALA A 13 -6.05 -44.76 36.17
CA ALA A 13 -5.83 -43.35 35.89
C ALA A 13 -6.99 -42.83 35.02
N THR A 14 -7.87 -42.06 35.63
CA THR A 14 -8.93 -41.33 34.93
C THR A 14 -8.29 -40.15 34.19
N ILE A 15 -8.14 -40.26 32.87
CA ILE A 15 -7.71 -39.14 32.02
C ILE A 15 -8.94 -38.21 31.84
N ALA A 16 -8.97 -37.08 32.55
CA ALA A 16 -9.90 -35.99 32.29
C ALA A 16 -9.43 -35.27 31.02
N VAL A 17 -10.09 -35.55 29.90
CA VAL A 17 -9.93 -34.77 28.66
C VAL A 17 -10.58 -33.41 28.89
N PHE A 18 -9.79 -32.39 29.18
CA PHE A 18 -10.23 -30.98 29.09
C PHE A 18 -10.39 -30.67 27.62
N ALA A 19 -11.62 -30.75 27.10
CA ALA A 19 -11.97 -30.12 25.85
C ALA A 19 -11.86 -28.60 26.05
N SER A 20 -10.70 -28.03 25.73
CA SER A 20 -10.53 -26.59 25.57
C SER A 20 -11.37 -26.17 24.37
N GLY A 21 -12.65 -25.88 24.60
CA GLY A 21 -13.48 -25.20 23.63
C GLY A 21 -12.83 -23.84 23.36
N CYS A 22 -12.30 -23.61 22.14
CA CYS A 22 -12.05 -22.29 21.62
C CYS A 22 -13.39 -21.56 21.55
N GLY A 23 -13.84 -21.04 22.65
CA GLY A 23 -14.99 -20.14 22.72
C GLY A 23 -14.58 -18.87 21.99
N ARG A 24 -15.20 -18.61 20.84
CA ARG A 24 -15.18 -17.32 20.19
C ARG A 24 -15.77 -16.35 21.19
N THR A 25 -14.96 -15.54 21.88
CA THR A 25 -15.44 -14.47 22.74
C THR A 25 -16.17 -13.49 21.84
N GLU A 26 -17.49 -13.46 21.96
CA GLU A 26 -18.29 -12.40 21.30
C GLU A 26 -17.80 -11.05 21.85
N ASP A 27 -17.49 -10.14 20.93
CA ASP A 27 -17.12 -8.78 21.27
C ASP A 27 -18.38 -8.09 21.85
N THR A 28 -18.35 -7.76 23.12
CA THR A 28 -19.50 -7.13 23.82
C THR A 28 -19.55 -5.62 23.62
N GLU A 29 -18.53 -5.03 23.04
CA GLU A 29 -18.50 -3.60 22.74
C GLU A 29 -19.37 -3.28 21.51
N MET A 30 -20.01 -2.11 21.55
CA MET A 30 -20.87 -1.65 20.47
C MET A 30 -20.05 -1.30 19.22
N PRO A 31 -20.37 -1.90 18.06
CA PRO A 31 -19.68 -1.57 16.81
C PRO A 31 -19.82 -0.09 16.43
N VAL A 32 -18.70 0.54 16.05
CA VAL A 32 -18.69 1.96 15.66
C VAL A 32 -19.09 2.20 14.21
N ALA A 33 -18.83 1.24 13.31
CA ALA A 33 -19.14 1.37 11.88
C ALA A 33 -19.24 -0.01 11.22
N THR A 34 -19.88 -0.04 10.03
CA THR A 34 -19.85 -1.18 9.11
C THR A 34 -18.86 -0.88 7.99
N PRO A 35 -17.77 -1.67 7.86
CA PRO A 35 -16.76 -1.49 6.84
C PRO A 35 -17.13 -2.23 5.55
N SER A 36 -16.69 -1.72 4.42
CA SER A 36 -16.66 -2.44 3.14
C SER A 36 -15.53 -1.94 2.25
N VAL A 37 -15.03 -2.81 1.38
CA VAL A 37 -14.01 -2.48 0.38
C VAL A 37 -14.47 -3.02 -0.96
N THR A 38 -14.39 -2.19 -1.98
CA THR A 38 -14.59 -2.60 -3.37
C THR A 38 -13.25 -2.54 -4.09
N VAL A 39 -12.90 -3.58 -4.83
CA VAL A 39 -11.70 -3.65 -5.66
C VAL A 39 -12.13 -3.56 -7.13
N ASP A 40 -11.42 -2.78 -7.93
CA ASP A 40 -11.75 -2.53 -9.34
C ASP A 40 -11.68 -3.79 -10.25
N ARG A 41 -11.12 -4.87 -9.74
CA ARG A 41 -10.92 -6.13 -10.49
C ARG A 41 -10.93 -7.35 -9.59
N THR A 42 -11.21 -8.49 -10.20
CA THR A 42 -11.24 -9.79 -9.50
C THR A 42 -9.88 -10.51 -9.51
N ASP A 43 -8.92 -10.01 -10.29
CA ASP A 43 -7.56 -10.53 -10.34
C ASP A 43 -6.54 -9.42 -10.56
N ALA A 44 -5.33 -9.60 -10.01
CA ALA A 44 -4.23 -8.68 -10.17
C ALA A 44 -2.90 -9.44 -10.27
N ALA A 45 -1.97 -8.91 -11.06
CA ALA A 45 -0.61 -9.43 -11.09
C ALA A 45 0.29 -8.70 -10.09
N ILE A 46 1.39 -9.35 -9.73
CA ILE A 46 2.45 -8.75 -8.90
C ILE A 46 2.94 -7.45 -9.56
N GLY A 47 3.05 -6.39 -8.78
CA GLY A 47 3.47 -5.06 -9.24
C GLY A 47 2.35 -4.19 -9.81
N MET A 48 1.17 -4.76 -10.13
CA MET A 48 0.05 -3.99 -10.68
C MET A 48 -0.59 -3.08 -9.64
N PRO A 49 -1.15 -1.92 -10.06
CA PRO A 49 -2.02 -1.13 -9.22
C PRO A 49 -3.38 -1.81 -9.04
N LEU A 50 -3.89 -1.74 -7.82
CA LEU A 50 -5.27 -2.05 -7.45
C LEU A 50 -5.96 -0.77 -7.01
N GLU A 51 -7.11 -0.47 -7.63
CA GLU A 51 -7.98 0.61 -7.18
C GLU A 51 -8.95 0.06 -6.15
N MET A 52 -8.86 0.56 -4.94
CA MET A 52 -9.69 0.15 -3.82
C MET A 52 -10.56 1.31 -3.37
N ALA A 53 -11.86 1.09 -3.24
CA ALA A 53 -12.77 2.06 -2.63
C ALA A 53 -13.16 1.56 -1.23
N TYR A 54 -12.77 2.31 -0.23
CA TYR A 54 -13.08 2.07 1.18
C TYR A 54 -14.35 2.81 1.56
N ARG A 55 -15.23 2.12 2.30
CA ARG A 55 -16.47 2.70 2.77
C ARG A 55 -16.74 2.25 4.20
N PHE A 56 -17.00 3.21 5.09
CA PHE A 56 -17.39 3.00 6.48
C PHE A 56 -18.74 3.69 6.73
N VAL A 57 -19.75 2.93 7.10
CA VAL A 57 -21.04 3.47 7.54
C VAL A 57 -21.04 3.51 9.06
N VAL A 58 -20.93 4.70 9.62
CA VAL A 58 -20.90 4.90 11.08
C VAL A 58 -22.27 4.53 11.66
N ALA A 59 -22.28 3.72 12.71
CA ALA A 59 -23.52 3.27 13.33
C ALA A 59 -24.33 4.48 13.87
N PRO A 60 -25.67 4.48 13.77
CA PRO A 60 -26.49 5.59 14.26
C PRO A 60 -26.34 5.85 15.76
N ASN A 61 -25.98 4.84 16.51
CA ASN A 61 -25.76 4.86 17.96
C ASN A 61 -24.28 4.67 18.33
N ALA A 62 -23.35 4.92 17.38
CA ALA A 62 -21.93 4.78 17.66
C ALA A 62 -21.50 5.70 18.81
N PRO A 63 -20.68 5.19 19.74
CA PRO A 63 -20.07 6.05 20.75
C PRO A 63 -19.12 7.05 20.09
N ALA A 64 -18.90 8.20 20.74
CA ALA A 64 -17.93 9.17 20.25
C ALA A 64 -16.52 8.56 20.22
N ILE A 65 -15.85 8.70 19.09
CA ILE A 65 -14.45 8.26 18.93
C ILE A 65 -13.55 9.42 19.36
N THR A 66 -12.75 9.21 20.40
CA THR A 66 -11.92 10.26 21.00
C THR A 66 -10.54 10.40 20.39
N ASP A 67 -10.07 9.37 19.71
CA ASP A 67 -8.73 9.29 19.14
C ASP A 67 -8.76 9.10 17.62
N ASP A 68 -7.65 9.38 16.95
CA ASP A 68 -7.53 9.05 15.55
C ASP A 68 -7.00 7.63 15.37
N TYR A 69 -7.82 6.81 14.74
CA TYR A 69 -7.52 5.42 14.37
C TYR A 69 -7.11 5.35 12.90
N TRP A 70 -6.18 4.48 12.61
CA TRP A 70 -5.79 4.10 11.26
C TRP A 70 -6.63 2.92 10.79
N VAL A 71 -6.81 2.82 9.50
CA VAL A 71 -7.34 1.62 8.86
C VAL A 71 -6.16 0.68 8.64
N PHE A 72 -6.15 -0.47 9.33
CA PHE A 72 -5.25 -1.53 8.91
C PHE A 72 -5.91 -2.33 7.79
N VAL A 73 -5.10 -2.74 6.83
CA VAL A 73 -5.53 -3.53 5.67
C VAL A 73 -4.56 -4.68 5.51
N HIS A 74 -5.04 -5.88 5.76
CA HIS A 74 -4.26 -7.11 5.69
C HIS A 74 -4.65 -7.92 4.46
N PHE A 75 -3.65 -8.36 3.72
CA PHE A 75 -3.80 -9.26 2.59
C PHE A 75 -3.23 -10.61 2.99
N LEU A 76 -4.10 -11.62 3.00
CA LEU A 76 -3.78 -12.96 3.50
C LEU A 76 -3.92 -13.97 2.37
N ASP A 77 -3.11 -15.01 2.42
CA ASP A 77 -3.23 -16.17 1.54
C ASP A 77 -4.40 -17.10 1.95
N THR A 78 -4.51 -18.26 1.30
CA THR A 78 -5.55 -19.26 1.59
C THR A 78 -5.41 -19.89 2.97
N ASP A 79 -4.21 -19.94 3.51
CA ASP A 79 -3.93 -20.55 4.82
C ASP A 79 -4.12 -19.54 5.96
N GLY A 80 -4.32 -18.26 5.62
CA GLY A 80 -4.52 -17.16 6.56
C GLY A 80 -3.23 -16.51 7.00
N GLU A 81 -2.14 -16.77 6.31
CA GLU A 81 -0.86 -16.13 6.56
C GLU A 81 -0.86 -14.71 5.97
N LEU A 82 -0.35 -13.76 6.76
CA LEU A 82 -0.25 -12.37 6.34
C LEU A 82 0.84 -12.21 5.28
N MET A 83 0.45 -11.78 4.08
CA MET A 83 1.38 -11.53 2.98
C MET A 83 1.93 -10.10 2.99
N TRP A 84 1.05 -9.09 3.08
CA TRP A 84 1.41 -7.67 3.18
C TRP A 84 0.28 -6.86 3.78
N THR A 85 0.57 -5.59 4.08
CA THR A 85 -0.39 -4.61 4.60
C THR A 85 -0.42 -3.33 3.75
N ASP A 86 -1.52 -2.59 3.81
CA ASP A 86 -1.66 -1.23 3.25
C ASP A 86 -2.31 -0.31 4.30
N ASP A 87 -1.73 -0.28 5.48
CA ASP A 87 -2.24 0.49 6.61
C ASP A 87 -2.14 2.00 6.33
N HIS A 88 -3.21 2.74 6.63
CA HIS A 88 -3.27 4.17 6.34
C HIS A 88 -4.29 4.91 7.22
N PRO A 89 -4.14 6.22 7.40
CA PRO A 89 -5.19 7.02 8.00
C PRO A 89 -6.38 7.13 7.03
N PRO A 90 -7.65 7.07 7.53
CA PRO A 90 -8.81 7.32 6.68
C PRO A 90 -8.84 8.76 6.17
N ALA A 91 -9.56 9.00 5.04
CA ALA A 91 -9.66 10.33 4.44
C ALA A 91 -10.24 11.40 5.40
N VAL A 92 -11.10 10.98 6.32
CA VAL A 92 -11.61 11.81 7.41
C VAL A 92 -11.11 11.21 8.72
N PRO A 93 -10.39 11.97 9.56
CA PRO A 93 -9.94 11.51 10.88
C PRO A 93 -11.08 10.93 11.70
N THR A 94 -10.88 9.79 12.36
CA THR A 94 -11.96 9.06 13.03
C THR A 94 -12.62 9.86 14.16
N ARG A 95 -11.90 10.79 14.81
CA ARG A 95 -12.48 11.73 15.78
C ARG A 95 -13.59 12.62 15.22
N GLN A 96 -13.63 12.79 13.90
CA GLN A 96 -14.62 13.62 13.21
C GLN A 96 -15.82 12.83 12.70
N TRP A 97 -15.82 11.51 12.88
CA TRP A 97 -16.91 10.65 12.43
C TRP A 97 -18.15 10.90 13.28
N LYS A 98 -19.29 11.02 12.60
CA LYS A 98 -20.59 11.30 13.24
C LYS A 98 -21.53 10.12 13.06
N PRO A 99 -22.40 9.80 14.05
CA PRO A 99 -23.42 8.77 13.91
C PRO A 99 -24.23 8.93 12.61
N GLY A 100 -24.39 7.83 11.87
CA GLY A 100 -25.10 7.79 10.59
C GLY A 100 -24.30 8.33 9.39
N GLN A 101 -23.09 8.85 9.57
CA GLN A 101 -22.26 9.35 8.48
C GLN A 101 -21.69 8.18 7.65
N THR A 102 -21.55 8.40 6.34
CA THR A 102 -20.78 7.52 5.45
C THR A 102 -19.44 8.21 5.12
N ILE A 103 -18.34 7.51 5.38
CA ILE A 103 -16.98 7.90 4.99
C ILE A 103 -16.59 7.02 3.81
N GLU A 104 -16.31 7.62 2.66
CA GLU A 104 -15.95 6.91 1.45
C GLU A 104 -14.76 7.60 0.77
N TYR A 105 -13.79 6.81 0.34
CA TYR A 105 -12.61 7.33 -0.35
C TYR A 105 -11.93 6.24 -1.20
N PRO A 106 -11.37 6.63 -2.36
CA PRO A 106 -10.54 5.74 -3.18
C PRO A 106 -9.09 5.72 -2.69
N ARG A 107 -8.42 4.62 -2.95
CA ARG A 107 -6.99 4.46 -2.73
C ARG A 107 -6.40 3.52 -3.78
N THR A 108 -5.24 3.90 -4.33
CA THR A 108 -4.46 3.03 -5.21
C THR A 108 -3.38 2.34 -4.38
N MET A 109 -3.39 1.03 -4.34
CA MET A 109 -2.35 0.20 -3.76
C MET A 109 -1.64 -0.56 -4.88
N PHE A 110 -0.32 -0.73 -4.80
CA PHE A 110 0.41 -1.57 -5.73
C PHE A 110 0.67 -2.92 -5.07
N VAL A 111 0.31 -3.99 -5.76
CA VAL A 111 0.60 -5.35 -5.30
C VAL A 111 2.11 -5.51 -5.15
N PRO A 112 2.62 -5.78 -3.95
CA PRO A 112 4.07 -5.93 -3.75
C PRO A 112 4.61 -7.19 -4.42
N LYS A 113 5.93 -7.28 -4.56
CA LYS A 113 6.61 -8.50 -4.99
C LYS A 113 6.53 -9.53 -3.85
N PHE A 114 5.63 -10.47 -3.96
CA PHE A 114 5.46 -11.54 -2.98
C PHE A 114 5.43 -12.91 -3.69
N PRO A 115 6.09 -13.95 -3.17
CA PRO A 115 6.22 -15.26 -3.84
C PRO A 115 4.97 -16.14 -3.66
N TYR A 116 3.79 -15.60 -3.96
CA TYR A 116 2.51 -16.30 -3.88
C TYR A 116 1.65 -15.99 -5.09
N VAL A 117 0.93 -16.97 -5.57
CA VAL A 117 -0.15 -16.85 -6.55
C VAL A 117 -1.34 -17.66 -6.07
N GLY A 118 -2.54 -17.08 -6.13
CA GLY A 118 -3.75 -17.72 -5.62
C GLY A 118 -4.76 -16.72 -5.10
N GLN A 119 -5.78 -17.24 -4.43
CA GLN A 119 -6.81 -16.41 -3.82
C GLN A 119 -6.24 -15.63 -2.64
N THR A 120 -6.41 -14.33 -2.67
CA THR A 120 -6.01 -13.40 -1.61
C THR A 120 -7.26 -12.89 -0.90
N ARG A 121 -7.27 -12.93 0.44
CA ARG A 121 -8.33 -12.37 1.27
C ARG A 121 -7.92 -10.98 1.75
N ILE A 122 -8.91 -10.10 1.88
CA ILE A 122 -8.74 -8.75 2.40
C ILE A 122 -9.45 -8.67 3.75
N GLU A 123 -8.71 -8.33 4.78
CA GLU A 123 -9.23 -8.06 6.11
C GLU A 123 -8.90 -6.63 6.51
N ILE A 124 -9.85 -5.93 7.12
CA ILE A 124 -9.65 -4.57 7.59
C ILE A 124 -10.13 -4.39 9.02
N GLY A 125 -9.67 -3.33 9.65
CA GLY A 125 -10.15 -2.86 10.94
C GLY A 125 -9.61 -1.47 11.25
N LEU A 126 -9.96 -0.97 12.42
CA LEU A 126 -9.49 0.33 12.93
C LEU A 126 -8.56 0.09 14.12
N PHE A 127 -7.34 0.63 14.07
CA PHE A 127 -6.36 0.50 15.17
C PHE A 127 -5.74 1.85 15.54
N SER A 128 -5.43 2.02 16.80
CA SER A 128 -4.68 3.18 17.29
C SER A 128 -3.18 2.86 17.28
N PRO A 129 -2.36 3.54 16.48
CA PRO A 129 -0.90 3.36 16.53
C PRO A 129 -0.29 3.71 17.89
N GLU A 130 -0.92 4.65 18.61
CA GLU A 130 -0.43 5.12 19.91
C GLU A 130 -0.78 4.15 21.04
N ARG A 131 -1.98 3.58 21.03
CA ARG A 131 -2.50 2.75 22.13
C ARG A 131 -2.45 1.25 21.87
N GLY A 132 -2.25 0.84 20.62
CA GLY A 132 -2.35 -0.57 20.22
C GLY A 132 -3.75 -1.17 20.33
N THR A 133 -4.79 -0.34 20.53
CA THR A 133 -6.19 -0.79 20.66
C THR A 133 -6.89 -0.79 19.31
N ARG A 134 -7.91 -1.66 19.17
CA ARG A 134 -8.73 -1.75 17.97
C ARG A 134 -10.20 -1.47 18.31
N LEU A 135 -10.90 -0.76 17.41
CA LEU A 135 -12.34 -0.50 17.55
C LEU A 135 -13.17 -1.67 17.01
N PRO A 136 -14.30 -1.98 17.64
CA PRO A 136 -15.24 -2.96 17.13
C PRO A 136 -15.98 -2.41 15.89
N LEU A 137 -16.10 -3.25 14.85
CA LEU A 137 -16.85 -2.97 13.64
C LEU A 137 -17.94 -4.02 13.45
N THR A 138 -18.93 -3.73 12.61
CA THR A 138 -19.95 -4.70 12.21
C THR A 138 -19.43 -5.56 11.08
N GLY A 139 -19.51 -6.88 11.17
CA GLY A 139 -19.12 -7.79 10.11
C GLY A 139 -18.63 -9.14 10.63
N GLU A 140 -18.19 -9.99 9.71
CA GLU A 140 -17.61 -11.27 10.05
C GLU A 140 -16.19 -11.08 10.60
N THR A 141 -16.03 -11.19 11.90
CA THR A 141 -14.72 -11.10 12.53
C THR A 141 -13.93 -12.40 12.38
N ARG A 142 -12.65 -12.27 12.04
CA ARG A 142 -11.67 -13.36 11.98
C ARG A 142 -10.79 -13.42 13.23
N GLY A 143 -11.15 -12.69 14.25
CA GLY A 143 -10.41 -12.53 15.50
C GLY A 143 -9.71 -11.17 15.56
N GLN A 144 -9.35 -10.76 16.76
CA GLN A 144 -8.65 -9.49 17.00
C GLN A 144 -9.25 -8.26 16.30
N ARG A 145 -10.60 -8.22 16.10
CA ARG A 145 -11.31 -7.15 15.40
C ARG A 145 -10.79 -6.91 13.97
N ALA A 146 -10.40 -8.00 13.28
CA ALA A 146 -10.15 -8.01 11.85
C ALA A 146 -11.41 -8.53 11.12
N TYR A 147 -11.86 -7.82 10.09
CA TYR A 147 -13.12 -8.08 9.40
C TYR A 147 -12.86 -8.39 7.94
N GLY A 148 -13.36 -9.54 7.47
CA GLY A 148 -13.28 -9.94 6.07
C GLY A 148 -14.18 -9.06 5.20
N VAL A 149 -13.59 -8.40 4.17
CA VAL A 149 -14.31 -7.46 3.31
C VAL A 149 -14.26 -7.80 1.82
N GLY A 150 -13.46 -8.77 1.40
CA GLY A 150 -13.36 -9.16 0.01
C GLY A 150 -12.23 -10.12 -0.29
N THR A 151 -12.17 -10.51 -1.55
CA THR A 151 -11.11 -11.38 -2.09
C THR A 151 -10.79 -10.98 -3.52
N PHE A 152 -9.56 -11.28 -3.97
CA PHE A 152 -9.19 -11.26 -5.38
C PHE A 152 -8.16 -12.37 -5.65
N THR A 153 -7.86 -12.65 -6.92
CA THR A 153 -6.87 -13.65 -7.29
C THR A 153 -5.54 -12.97 -7.63
N LEU A 154 -4.49 -13.32 -6.92
CA LEU A 154 -3.13 -12.88 -7.24
C LEU A 154 -2.56 -13.78 -8.33
N ARG A 155 -2.04 -13.17 -9.42
CA ARG A 155 -1.44 -13.86 -10.58
C ARG A 155 0.02 -13.48 -10.74
N GLN A 156 0.75 -14.31 -11.44
CA GLN A 156 2.08 -13.95 -11.91
C GLN A 156 2.01 -12.79 -12.89
N GLN A 157 3.03 -11.95 -12.89
CA GLN A 157 3.17 -10.92 -13.90
C GLN A 157 3.57 -11.56 -15.24
N THR A 158 2.75 -11.38 -16.24
CA THR A 158 2.96 -11.90 -17.60
C THR A 158 3.30 -10.80 -18.61
N ASP A 159 2.99 -9.55 -18.30
CA ASP A 159 3.27 -8.42 -19.19
C ASP A 159 4.70 -7.92 -18.97
N ASN A 160 5.46 -7.79 -20.08
CA ASN A 160 6.84 -7.30 -20.08
C ASN A 160 6.90 -5.77 -20.24
N LEU A 161 6.02 -5.05 -19.54
CA LEU A 161 5.97 -3.58 -19.56
C LEU A 161 6.77 -2.98 -18.39
N TYR A 162 8.02 -3.43 -18.26
CA TYR A 162 8.91 -2.88 -17.24
C TYR A 162 9.35 -1.48 -17.61
N VAL A 163 9.27 -0.55 -16.67
CA VAL A 163 9.84 0.78 -16.80
C VAL A 163 11.32 0.71 -16.40
N VAL A 164 12.17 1.16 -17.30
CA VAL A 164 13.62 1.24 -17.09
C VAL A 164 14.01 2.69 -16.87
N PHE A 165 14.72 2.96 -15.81
CA PHE A 165 15.36 4.25 -15.53
C PHE A 165 16.66 4.30 -16.34
N LYS A 166 16.72 5.19 -17.36
CA LYS A 166 17.87 5.33 -18.26
C LYS A 166 18.81 6.44 -17.77
N ASP A 167 18.97 7.48 -18.56
CA ASP A 167 19.85 8.61 -18.24
C ASP A 167 19.19 9.58 -17.26
N GLY A 168 20.00 10.31 -16.50
CA GLY A 168 19.56 11.37 -15.62
C GLY A 168 19.01 10.90 -14.25
N TRP A 169 19.16 9.63 -13.90
CA TRP A 169 18.82 9.10 -12.60
C TRP A 169 20.06 8.77 -11.77
N HIS A 170 19.92 8.88 -10.46
CA HIS A 170 20.90 8.35 -9.52
C HIS A 170 20.57 6.90 -9.16
N GLU A 171 21.49 6.21 -8.50
CA GLU A 171 21.26 4.85 -8.01
C GLU A 171 20.08 4.81 -7.04
N THR A 172 19.43 3.64 -6.95
CA THR A 172 18.31 3.41 -6.04
C THR A 172 18.76 3.56 -4.59
N GLU A 173 18.02 4.33 -3.83
CA GLU A 173 18.14 4.46 -2.39
C GLU A 173 16.98 3.77 -1.70
N VAL A 174 17.24 3.26 -0.50
CA VAL A 174 16.27 2.56 0.34
C VAL A 174 16.16 3.29 1.67
N ALA A 175 14.95 3.36 2.21
CA ALA A 175 14.76 3.99 3.52
C ALA A 175 15.36 3.13 4.64
N ASP A 176 16.09 3.76 5.57
CA ASP A 176 16.74 3.08 6.71
C ASP A 176 15.73 2.32 7.59
N GLU A 177 14.54 2.89 7.77
CA GLU A 177 13.49 2.34 8.65
C GLU A 177 12.53 1.38 7.95
N ASN A 178 12.54 1.34 6.60
CA ASN A 178 11.61 0.54 5.81
C ASN A 178 12.25 0.07 4.50
N ALA A 179 12.83 -1.11 4.51
CA ALA A 179 13.47 -1.72 3.33
C ALA A 179 12.53 -1.92 2.12
N GLY A 180 11.21 -1.83 2.32
CA GLY A 180 10.22 -1.85 1.22
C GLY A 180 10.01 -0.48 0.55
N LEU A 181 10.60 0.57 1.09
CA LEU A 181 10.51 1.92 0.54
C LEU A 181 11.80 2.29 -0.17
N GLU A 182 11.76 2.27 -1.49
CA GLU A 182 12.88 2.61 -2.38
C GLU A 182 12.52 3.79 -3.29
N TRP A 183 13.52 4.56 -3.71
CA TRP A 183 13.37 5.66 -4.68
C TRP A 183 14.65 5.87 -5.49
N GLN A 184 14.50 6.57 -6.61
CA GLN A 184 15.60 7.14 -7.35
C GLN A 184 15.45 8.66 -7.44
N TRP A 185 16.56 9.37 -7.29
CA TRP A 185 16.61 10.79 -7.53
C TRP A 185 16.78 11.09 -9.03
N SER A 186 15.98 12.01 -9.55
CA SER A 186 16.28 12.58 -10.87
C SER A 186 17.35 13.66 -10.76
N LYS A 187 18.07 13.88 -11.85
CA LYS A 187 18.73 15.15 -12.15
C LYS A 187 17.69 16.13 -12.72
N LYS A 188 18.16 17.26 -13.29
CA LYS A 188 17.27 18.22 -13.94
C LYS A 188 16.46 17.60 -15.07
N ASP A 189 17.11 16.79 -15.88
CA ASP A 189 16.53 16.05 -17.00
C ASP A 189 16.86 14.57 -16.82
N ALA A 190 15.84 13.73 -16.96
CA ALA A 190 15.95 12.28 -16.79
C ALA A 190 15.06 11.56 -17.81
N THR A 191 15.33 10.29 -18.08
CA THR A 191 14.60 9.51 -19.06
C THR A 191 14.15 8.17 -18.47
N LEU A 192 12.88 7.88 -18.65
CA LEU A 192 12.30 6.55 -18.46
C LEU A 192 12.09 5.89 -19.82
N ALA A 193 12.16 4.57 -19.89
CA ALA A 193 11.83 3.85 -21.11
C ALA A 193 11.03 2.58 -20.79
N PHE A 194 10.16 2.18 -21.72
CA PHE A 194 9.42 0.92 -21.65
C PHE A 194 9.10 0.41 -23.05
N ARG A 195 8.83 -0.89 -23.15
CA ARG A 195 8.40 -1.49 -24.40
C ARG A 195 7.03 -0.94 -24.81
N ASN A 196 6.88 -0.51 -26.06
CA ASN A 196 5.61 0.01 -26.57
C ASN A 196 4.58 -1.13 -26.71
N PRO A 197 3.43 -1.05 -25.98
CA PRO A 197 2.39 -2.05 -26.11
C PRO A 197 1.48 -1.82 -27.34
N MET A 198 1.73 -0.78 -28.15
CA MET A 198 0.96 -0.37 -29.34
C MET A 198 -0.55 -0.15 -29.05
N ARG A 199 -0.86 0.23 -27.84
CA ARG A 199 -2.23 0.55 -27.38
C ARG A 199 -2.20 1.59 -26.26
N ASP A 200 -3.34 2.15 -25.92
CA ASP A 200 -3.45 3.10 -24.82
C ASP A 200 -2.91 2.53 -23.52
N VAL A 201 -2.27 3.40 -22.73
CA VAL A 201 -1.73 3.04 -21.43
C VAL A 201 -2.14 4.06 -20.35
N ILE A 202 -1.97 3.66 -19.10
CA ILE A 202 -1.86 4.59 -17.97
C ILE A 202 -0.43 4.47 -17.44
N LEU A 203 0.29 5.58 -17.43
CA LEU A 203 1.55 5.71 -16.71
C LEU A 203 1.26 6.16 -15.28
N TYR A 204 1.56 5.30 -14.31
CA TYR A 204 1.54 5.62 -12.89
C TYR A 204 2.91 6.15 -12.50
N PHE A 205 2.95 7.36 -11.99
CA PHE A 205 4.19 8.04 -11.63
C PHE A 205 4.05 8.58 -10.19
N GLN A 206 4.76 7.95 -9.25
CA GLN A 206 4.73 8.34 -7.85
C GLN A 206 6.01 9.05 -7.47
N CYS A 207 5.91 10.29 -7.05
CA CYS A 207 7.05 11.13 -6.75
C CYS A 207 6.78 12.10 -5.60
N ASP A 208 7.84 12.69 -5.07
CA ASP A 208 7.80 13.81 -4.15
C ASP A 208 8.98 14.76 -4.37
N GLN A 209 8.92 15.91 -3.68
CA GLN A 209 10.07 16.79 -3.53
C GLN A 209 10.42 16.94 -2.05
N PRO A 210 11.69 17.05 -1.69
CA PRO A 210 12.09 17.30 -0.30
C PRO A 210 11.74 18.72 0.12
N VAL A 211 10.73 18.83 0.96
CA VAL A 211 10.10 20.05 1.48
C VAL A 211 11.10 21.08 2.02
N GLN A 212 12.12 20.60 2.72
CA GLN A 212 12.99 21.46 3.54
C GLN A 212 14.02 22.23 2.71
N VAL A 213 14.28 21.81 1.48
CA VAL A 213 15.43 22.26 0.71
C VAL A 213 15.09 23.34 -0.30
N LEU A 214 13.97 23.19 -1.02
CA LEU A 214 13.64 24.11 -2.11
C LEU A 214 12.72 25.27 -1.73
N GLY A 215 12.05 25.17 -0.57
CA GLY A 215 11.18 26.23 -0.03
C GLY A 215 10.02 26.66 -0.93
N ALA A 216 9.91 26.09 -2.13
CA ALA A 216 8.97 26.44 -3.17
C ALA A 216 8.49 25.20 -3.92
N GLN A 217 7.29 25.29 -4.49
CA GLN A 217 6.76 24.26 -5.38
C GLN A 217 7.72 23.99 -6.55
N GLN A 218 7.82 22.74 -6.96
CA GLN A 218 8.63 22.28 -8.07
C GLN A 218 7.74 21.91 -9.25
N ARG A 219 8.02 22.42 -10.43
CA ARG A 219 7.30 22.03 -11.65
C ARG A 219 7.98 20.80 -12.24
N VAL A 220 7.17 19.82 -12.58
CA VAL A 220 7.56 18.59 -13.27
C VAL A 220 6.83 18.52 -14.60
N GLU A 221 7.55 18.14 -15.64
CA GLU A 221 7.00 17.94 -16.98
C GLU A 221 7.45 16.61 -17.53
N LEU A 222 6.48 15.82 -18.06
CA LEU A 222 6.73 14.56 -18.73
C LEU A 222 6.43 14.71 -20.22
N ARG A 223 7.32 14.21 -21.07
CA ARG A 223 7.22 14.30 -22.54
C ARG A 223 7.50 12.96 -23.22
N ILE A 224 6.81 12.74 -24.35
CA ILE A 224 7.19 11.70 -25.32
C ILE A 224 7.51 12.44 -26.63
N GLY A 225 8.78 12.36 -27.06
CA GLY A 225 9.27 13.20 -28.16
C GLY A 225 8.97 14.69 -27.92
N PRO A 226 8.34 15.39 -28.86
CA PRO A 226 8.01 16.80 -28.71
C PRO A 226 6.77 17.06 -27.86
N SER A 227 5.96 16.03 -27.56
CA SER A 227 4.65 16.15 -26.94
C SER A 227 4.73 16.10 -25.41
N VAL A 228 4.21 17.14 -24.75
CA VAL A 228 3.98 17.09 -23.30
C VAL A 228 2.79 16.18 -23.04
N ILE A 229 3.00 15.10 -22.25
CA ILE A 229 1.94 14.18 -21.84
C ILE A 229 1.35 14.54 -20.49
N GLU A 230 2.14 15.21 -19.63
CA GLU A 230 1.68 15.70 -18.33
C GLU A 230 2.59 16.84 -17.83
N SER A 231 2.00 17.77 -17.10
CA SER A 231 2.74 18.82 -16.39
C SER A 231 2.02 19.16 -15.10
N PHE A 232 2.72 19.04 -13.99
CA PHE A 232 2.16 19.30 -12.66
C PHE A 232 3.15 20.02 -11.76
N THR A 233 2.65 20.52 -10.66
CA THR A 233 3.45 21.17 -9.63
C THR A 233 3.41 20.34 -8.37
N LEU A 234 4.56 19.93 -7.87
CA LEU A 234 4.70 19.22 -6.61
C LEU A 234 4.76 20.24 -5.46
N PRO A 235 3.74 20.28 -4.59
CA PRO A 235 3.85 20.97 -3.33
C PRO A 235 4.86 20.26 -2.44
N PRO A 236 5.46 20.99 -1.49
CA PRO A 236 6.15 20.36 -0.41
C PRO A 236 5.17 19.45 0.38
N GLY A 237 5.49 18.17 0.51
CA GLY A 237 4.59 17.28 1.22
C GLY A 237 4.80 15.80 0.98
N PRO A 238 3.77 14.99 1.26
CA PRO A 238 3.81 13.56 1.06
C PRO A 238 3.92 13.20 -0.43
N ARG A 239 4.30 11.97 -0.71
CA ARG A 239 4.35 11.42 -2.06
C ARG A 239 3.00 11.53 -2.76
N GLU A 240 3.02 12.02 -4.00
CA GLU A 240 1.85 12.09 -4.86
C GLU A 240 1.92 11.02 -5.96
N LEU A 241 0.78 10.42 -6.28
CA LEU A 241 0.62 9.46 -7.36
C LEU A 241 -0.14 10.13 -8.51
N HIS A 242 0.56 10.31 -9.64
CA HIS A 242 -0.03 10.79 -10.89
C HIS A 242 -0.40 9.60 -11.77
N LYS A 243 -1.66 9.60 -12.26
CA LYS A 243 -2.19 8.60 -13.19
C LYS A 243 -2.37 9.27 -14.54
N ILE A 244 -1.41 9.07 -15.42
CA ILE A 244 -1.27 9.80 -16.67
C ILE A 244 -1.77 8.92 -17.83
N PRO A 245 -2.94 9.20 -18.41
CA PRO A 245 -3.41 8.49 -19.59
C PRO A 245 -2.59 8.90 -20.81
N VAL A 246 -2.06 7.93 -21.53
CA VAL A 246 -1.30 8.14 -22.77
C VAL A 246 -1.93 7.29 -23.86
N SER A 247 -2.32 7.92 -24.96
CA SER A 247 -2.92 7.21 -26.09
C SER A 247 -1.86 6.51 -26.94
N ALA A 248 -2.27 5.46 -27.67
CA ALA A 248 -1.40 4.78 -28.63
C ALA A 248 -0.78 5.77 -29.64
N ALA A 249 -1.54 6.77 -30.07
CA ALA A 249 -1.02 7.81 -30.97
C ALA A 249 0.11 8.66 -30.36
N GLN A 250 0.07 8.93 -29.07
CA GLN A 250 1.14 9.64 -28.35
C GLN A 250 2.36 8.74 -28.12
N LEU A 251 2.16 7.42 -27.95
CA LEU A 251 3.27 6.47 -27.83
C LEU A 251 4.06 6.32 -29.14
N GLY A 252 3.43 6.55 -30.30
CA GLY A 252 4.02 6.32 -31.62
C GLY A 252 4.19 4.85 -31.94
N ASP A 253 5.00 4.56 -32.97
CA ASP A 253 5.18 3.22 -33.58
C ASP A 253 6.55 2.60 -33.30
N ALA A 254 7.42 3.28 -32.57
CA ALA A 254 8.68 2.71 -32.16
C ALA A 254 8.49 1.58 -31.14
N ASP A 255 9.31 0.53 -31.18
CA ASP A 255 9.24 -0.61 -30.25
C ASP A 255 9.45 -0.20 -28.77
N THR A 256 10.16 0.89 -28.55
CA THR A 256 10.46 1.44 -27.22
C THR A 256 9.98 2.88 -27.15
N VAL A 257 9.24 3.19 -26.09
CA VAL A 257 8.82 4.54 -25.74
C VAL A 257 9.81 5.11 -24.73
N GLU A 258 10.28 6.33 -24.99
CA GLU A 258 11.06 7.11 -24.05
C GLU A 258 10.22 8.26 -23.51
N VAL A 259 10.18 8.37 -22.19
CA VAL A 259 9.51 9.46 -21.46
C VAL A 259 10.58 10.32 -20.82
N ALA A 260 10.72 11.55 -21.33
CA ALA A 260 11.57 12.56 -20.69
C ALA A 260 10.86 13.11 -19.47
N VAL A 261 11.58 13.22 -18.37
CA VAL A 261 11.13 13.83 -17.09
C VAL A 261 12.02 15.04 -16.84
N ALA A 262 11.45 16.22 -16.89
CA ALA A 262 12.15 17.47 -16.65
C ALA A 262 11.62 18.15 -15.38
N VAL A 263 12.54 18.71 -14.58
CA VAL A 263 12.19 19.49 -13.39
C VAL A 263 12.74 20.91 -13.51
N ASP A 264 12.00 21.89 -12.99
CA ASP A 264 12.41 23.31 -13.10
C ASP A 264 13.53 23.67 -12.13
N LYS A 265 13.71 22.91 -11.04
CA LYS A 265 14.70 23.18 -9.99
C LYS A 265 15.41 21.91 -9.57
N THR A 266 16.69 22.07 -9.23
CA THR A 266 17.52 21.04 -8.60
C THR A 266 18.27 21.65 -7.43
N PHE A 267 18.85 20.80 -6.60
CA PHE A 267 19.72 21.21 -5.50
C PHE A 267 20.90 20.26 -5.34
N VAL A 268 21.95 20.76 -4.71
CA VAL A 268 23.11 19.93 -4.31
C VAL A 268 23.20 19.97 -2.78
N PRO A 269 22.95 18.85 -2.11
CA PRO A 269 22.89 18.82 -0.63
C PRO A 269 24.13 19.41 0.06
N ALA A 270 25.34 19.16 -0.47
CA ALA A 270 26.59 19.69 0.09
C ALA A 270 26.69 21.21 0.07
N THR A 271 25.91 21.91 -0.77
CA THR A 271 25.90 23.38 -0.84
C THR A 271 24.91 24.03 0.13
N ILE A 272 24.08 23.20 0.80
CA ILE A 272 23.03 23.70 1.70
C ILE A 272 23.44 23.43 3.14
N THR A 273 23.86 24.48 3.83
CA THR A 273 24.42 24.40 5.21
C THR A 273 23.47 23.70 6.20
N GLN A 274 22.15 23.88 6.05
CA GLN A 274 21.15 23.29 6.94
C GLN A 274 21.09 21.77 6.86
N LEU A 275 21.45 21.18 5.71
CA LEU A 275 21.42 19.73 5.51
C LEU A 275 22.61 19.00 6.13
N LYS A 276 23.70 19.71 6.40
CA LYS A 276 24.95 19.13 6.97
C LYS A 276 25.40 17.87 6.19
N SER A 277 25.21 17.88 4.89
CA SER A 277 25.47 16.74 3.98
C SER A 277 26.77 16.96 3.23
N SER A 278 27.47 15.87 2.92
CA SER A 278 28.61 15.86 2.00
C SER A 278 28.22 15.42 0.59
N ASP A 279 26.93 15.16 0.33
CA ASP A 279 26.43 14.70 -0.96
C ASP A 279 26.53 15.81 -2.00
N GLY A 280 27.41 15.59 -3.00
CA GLY A 280 27.68 16.52 -4.11
C GLY A 280 26.84 16.26 -5.36
N ARG A 281 25.87 15.34 -5.32
CA ARG A 281 24.99 15.04 -6.46
C ARG A 281 23.99 16.17 -6.70
N GLU A 282 23.66 16.40 -7.97
CA GLU A 282 22.53 17.22 -8.38
C GLU A 282 21.25 16.42 -8.23
N LEU A 283 20.32 16.86 -7.37
CA LEU A 283 19.07 16.17 -7.04
C LEU A 283 17.86 17.01 -7.48
N GLY A 284 16.92 16.38 -8.18
CA GLY A 284 15.66 16.95 -8.61
C GLY A 284 14.48 16.50 -7.74
N ILE A 285 13.76 15.46 -8.18
CA ILE A 285 12.65 14.83 -7.46
C ILE A 285 13.02 13.40 -7.08
N ARG A 286 12.37 12.88 -6.02
CA ARG A 286 12.41 11.45 -5.73
C ARG A 286 11.28 10.75 -6.48
N VAL A 287 11.59 9.70 -7.21
CA VAL A 287 10.61 8.84 -7.86
C VAL A 287 10.61 7.48 -7.17
N PHE A 288 9.48 7.16 -6.55
CA PHE A 288 9.28 5.93 -5.81
C PHE A 288 8.75 4.82 -6.68
N ARG A 289 8.01 5.19 -7.73
CA ARG A 289 7.41 4.23 -8.63
C ARG A 289 7.12 4.85 -10.00
N ALA A 290 7.50 4.12 -11.02
CA ALA A 290 7.02 4.33 -12.37
C ALA A 290 6.48 2.99 -12.89
N TYR A 291 5.22 2.95 -13.33
CA TYR A 291 4.56 1.73 -13.78
C TYR A 291 3.68 2.03 -14.98
N VAL A 292 3.70 1.17 -15.99
CA VAL A 292 2.88 1.30 -17.20
C VAL A 292 1.86 0.17 -17.22
N GLN A 293 0.59 0.53 -17.26
CA GLN A 293 -0.51 -0.39 -17.43
C GLN A 293 -1.13 -0.20 -18.82
N ALA A 294 -1.11 -1.24 -19.64
CA ALA A 294 -1.84 -1.24 -20.89
C ALA A 294 -3.36 -1.39 -20.64
N LYS A 295 -4.16 -0.68 -21.43
CA LYS A 295 -5.62 -0.76 -21.39
C LYS A 295 -6.16 -1.85 -22.31
#